data_126494a2fa2e4c4d7ee0e95b89a8ab71
#
_entry.id   126494a2fa2e4c4d7ee0e95b89a8ab71
#
_cell.length_a   1.000
_cell.length_b   1.000
_cell.length_c   1.000
_cell.angle_alpha   90.00
_cell.angle_beta   90.00
_cell.angle_gamma   90.00
#
_symmetry.space_group_name_H-M   'P 1'
#
loop_
_entity.id
_entity.type
_entity.pdbx_description
1 polymer ?
#
loop_
_entity_poly.entity_id
_entity_poly.type
_entity_poly.pdbx_seq_one_letter_code
_entity_poly.pdbx_strand_id
1 'polypeptide(L)'
;MKKSRLSKIITVSLAAVMVFGLASCGGSNSADGKDITVISREEGSGTRDAFTELTGVLQDDVDKTVDSAEISNSTSVVTQSVAGNAAAIGYISLGSLDDSVKAVKVDGVEATVDNVKSGDYKLQR
;
A
#
# COMPACT_ATOMS: atom_id res chain seq x y z
N MET A 1 9.09 -85.97 14.41
CA MET A 1 8.22 -85.87 13.21
C MET A 1 7.11 -84.92 13.49
N LYS A 2 6.97 -83.94 12.70
CA LYS A 2 5.88 -83.21 12.14
C LYS A 2 6.18 -81.71 12.04
N LYS A 3 6.43 -81.37 10.86
CA LYS A 3 6.54 -80.03 10.34
C LYS A 3 5.22 -79.28 10.53
N SER A 4 5.24 -78.19 11.24
CA SER A 4 4.13 -77.24 11.14
C SER A 4 4.60 -76.01 10.40
N ARG A 5 3.95 -75.75 9.34
CA ARG A 5 4.22 -74.69 8.39
C ARG A 5 3.82 -73.38 9.03
N LEU A 6 4.82 -72.55 9.25
CA LEU A 6 4.64 -71.17 9.66
C LEU A 6 4.04 -70.37 8.50
N SER A 7 2.77 -70.15 8.64
CA SER A 7 2.06 -69.26 7.69
C SER A 7 2.64 -67.87 7.79
N LYS A 8 3.25 -67.43 6.72
CA LYS A 8 3.73 -66.06 6.57
C LYS A 8 2.51 -65.16 6.41
N ILE A 9 2.11 -64.54 7.49
CA ILE A 9 1.18 -63.43 7.43
C ILE A 9 1.98 -62.25 6.97
N ILE A 10 1.84 -61.94 5.72
CA ILE A 10 2.34 -60.71 5.15
C ILE A 10 1.33 -59.63 5.55
N THR A 11 1.63 -58.94 6.61
CA THR A 11 0.95 -57.71 6.95
C THR A 11 1.42 -56.65 5.99
N VAL A 12 0.64 -56.42 4.95
CA VAL A 12 0.78 -55.24 4.11
C VAL A 12 0.31 -54.06 4.94
N SER A 13 1.23 -53.41 5.59
CA SER A 13 0.97 -52.11 6.19
C SER A 13 0.84 -51.11 5.05
N LEU A 14 -0.41 -50.79 4.74
CA LEU A 14 -0.77 -49.70 3.85
C LEU A 14 -0.36 -48.40 4.55
N ALA A 15 0.85 -47.95 4.30
CA ALA A 15 1.28 -46.60 4.67
C ALA A 15 0.48 -45.62 3.81
N ALA A 16 -0.61 -45.13 4.36
CA ALA A 16 -1.30 -43.98 3.82
C ALA A 16 -0.38 -42.78 3.96
N VAL A 17 0.37 -42.51 2.93
CA VAL A 17 1.08 -41.24 2.76
C VAL A 17 -0.01 -40.20 2.54
N MET A 18 -0.42 -39.51 3.59
CA MET A 18 -1.15 -38.27 3.49
C MET A 18 -0.18 -37.25 2.94
N VAL A 19 -0.19 -37.11 1.62
CA VAL A 19 0.33 -35.94 0.95
C VAL A 19 -0.58 -34.79 1.36
N PHE A 20 -0.22 -34.08 2.43
CA PHE A 20 -0.71 -32.75 2.65
C PHE A 20 -0.20 -31.92 1.49
N GLY A 21 -1.03 -31.81 0.47
CA GLY A 21 -0.88 -30.80 -0.56
C GLY A 21 -0.92 -29.47 0.15
N LEU A 22 0.27 -28.89 0.36
CA LEU A 22 0.41 -27.46 0.52
C LEU A 22 -0.13 -26.86 -0.78
N ALA A 23 -1.44 -26.59 -0.80
CA ALA A 23 -1.99 -25.64 -1.71
C ALA A 23 -1.29 -24.32 -1.38
N SER A 24 -0.15 -24.09 -1.99
CA SER A 24 0.40 -22.77 -2.19
C SER A 24 -0.66 -22.04 -2.97
N CYS A 25 -1.56 -21.38 -2.25
CA CYS A 25 -2.31 -20.28 -2.81
C CYS A 25 -1.25 -19.28 -3.29
N GLY A 26 -0.87 -19.40 -4.55
CA GLY A 26 -0.24 -18.34 -5.27
C GLY A 26 -1.14 -17.14 -5.09
N GLY A 27 -0.69 -16.19 -4.26
CA GLY A 27 -1.37 -14.93 -4.10
C GLY A 27 -1.43 -14.29 -5.48
N SER A 28 -2.57 -14.39 -6.12
CA SER A 28 -2.96 -13.44 -7.12
C SER A 28 -2.85 -12.09 -6.42
N ASN A 29 -1.93 -11.26 -6.86
CA ASN A 29 -1.91 -9.83 -6.59
C ASN A 29 -3.13 -9.21 -7.26
N SER A 30 -4.29 -9.56 -6.78
CA SER A 30 -5.46 -8.75 -6.94
C SER A 30 -5.20 -7.55 -6.05
N ALA A 31 -5.04 -6.39 -6.65
CA ALA A 31 -5.14 -5.11 -5.96
C ALA A 31 -6.58 -4.87 -5.45
N ASP A 32 -7.37 -5.93 -5.39
CA ASP A 32 -8.72 -5.98 -4.89
C ASP A 32 -8.69 -6.06 -3.37
N GLY A 33 -8.97 -4.91 -2.74
CA GLY A 33 -9.35 -4.87 -1.34
C GLY A 33 -8.24 -4.65 -0.33
N LYS A 34 -7.09 -4.11 -0.70
CA LYS A 34 -6.19 -3.52 0.29
C LYS A 34 -6.70 -2.13 0.62
N ASP A 35 -6.98 -1.90 1.88
CA ASP A 35 -7.30 -0.56 2.37
C ASP A 35 -6.14 0.38 2.04
N ILE A 36 -6.47 1.55 1.52
CA ILE A 36 -5.49 2.59 1.24
C ILE A 36 -5.08 3.22 2.56
N THR A 37 -3.78 3.22 2.86
CA THR A 37 -3.22 3.95 3.99
C THR A 37 -3.03 5.41 3.57
N VAL A 38 -3.77 6.31 4.20
CA VAL A 38 -3.65 7.75 3.97
C VAL A 38 -2.66 8.33 4.96
N ILE A 39 -1.66 9.07 4.46
CA ILE A 39 -0.68 9.77 5.28
C ILE A 39 -0.84 11.26 5.06
N SER A 40 -1.24 11.96 6.12
CA SER A 40 -1.49 13.39 6.11
C SER A 40 -0.43 14.15 6.90
N ARG A 41 -0.40 15.45 6.73
CA ARG A 41 0.42 16.33 7.54
C ARG A 41 -0.35 16.81 8.76
N GLU A 42 0.40 17.30 9.72
CA GLU A 42 -0.11 17.90 10.96
C GLU A 42 -0.97 19.13 10.69
N GLU A 43 -1.82 19.45 11.64
CA GLU A 43 -2.58 20.69 11.65
C GLU A 43 -1.62 21.91 11.69
N GLY A 44 -1.91 22.94 10.90
CA GLY A 44 -1.06 24.11 10.73
C GLY A 44 0.07 23.94 9.70
N SER A 45 0.16 22.79 9.04
CA SER A 45 1.06 22.60 7.89
C SER A 45 0.56 23.34 6.66
N GLY A 46 1.34 24.28 6.14
CA GLY A 46 0.98 24.98 4.90
C GLY A 46 0.84 24.04 3.68
N THR A 47 1.51 22.88 3.70
CA THR A 47 1.33 21.85 2.66
C THR A 47 -0.03 21.16 2.82
N ARG A 48 -0.49 20.90 4.05
CA ARG A 48 -1.83 20.37 4.30
C ARG A 48 -2.90 21.35 3.88
N ASP A 49 -2.79 22.60 4.28
CA ASP A 49 -3.75 23.65 3.93
C ASP A 49 -3.88 23.77 2.41
N ALA A 50 -2.76 23.84 1.69
CA ALA A 50 -2.76 23.88 0.24
C ALA A 50 -3.42 22.66 -0.37
N PHE A 51 -3.08 21.45 0.11
CA PHE A 51 -3.63 20.21 -0.41
C PHE A 51 -5.14 20.11 -0.19
N THR A 52 -5.62 20.37 1.01
CA THR A 52 -7.05 20.23 1.35
C THR A 52 -7.90 21.26 0.61
N GLU A 53 -7.41 22.49 0.45
CA GLU A 53 -8.07 23.53 -0.34
C GLU A 53 -8.13 23.16 -1.84
N LEU A 54 -6.98 22.84 -2.43
CA LEU A 54 -6.86 22.61 -3.88
C LEU A 54 -7.55 21.32 -4.35
N THR A 55 -7.67 20.32 -3.48
CA THR A 55 -8.34 19.04 -3.79
C THR A 55 -9.82 19.04 -3.42
N GLY A 56 -10.31 20.07 -2.73
CA GLY A 56 -11.68 20.11 -2.22
C GLY A 56 -11.93 19.18 -1.03
N VAL A 57 -10.89 18.72 -0.34
CA VAL A 57 -11.00 18.00 0.92
C VAL A 57 -11.45 18.94 2.04
N LEU A 58 -11.07 20.21 1.97
CA LEU A 58 -11.62 21.26 2.82
C LEU A 58 -13.00 21.67 2.28
N GLN A 59 -14.06 21.46 3.04
CA GLN A 59 -15.44 21.78 2.67
C GLN A 59 -16.12 22.52 3.83
N ASP A 60 -16.65 23.69 3.55
CA ASP A 60 -17.33 24.54 4.55
C ASP A 60 -16.48 24.76 5.81
N ASP A 61 -15.20 25.05 5.63
CA ASP A 61 -14.18 25.20 6.67
C ASP A 61 -13.96 23.92 7.53
N VAL A 62 -14.41 22.77 7.05
CA VAL A 62 -14.18 21.46 7.70
C VAL A 62 -13.25 20.60 6.83
N ASP A 63 -12.13 20.22 7.40
CA ASP A 63 -11.22 19.25 6.78
C ASP A 63 -11.85 17.85 6.82
N LYS A 64 -12.07 17.28 5.65
CA LYS A 64 -12.67 15.94 5.44
C LYS A 64 -11.63 14.85 5.26
N THR A 65 -10.38 15.10 5.65
CA THR A 65 -9.38 14.02 5.75
C THR A 65 -9.95 12.87 6.60
N VAL A 66 -9.80 11.65 6.13
CA VAL A 66 -10.33 10.47 6.84
C VAL A 66 -9.72 10.34 8.24
N ASP A 67 -10.52 9.95 9.22
CA ASP A 67 -10.09 9.83 10.63
C ASP A 67 -8.98 8.79 10.83
N SER A 68 -8.89 7.82 9.92
CA SER A 68 -7.84 6.79 9.93
C SER A 68 -6.51 7.24 9.33
N ALA A 69 -6.39 8.50 8.87
CA ALA A 69 -5.14 9.00 8.31
C ALA A 69 -4.04 9.05 9.36
N GLU A 70 -2.86 8.55 8.98
CA GLU A 70 -1.66 8.70 9.78
C GLU A 70 -1.15 10.14 9.68
N ILE A 71 -1.00 10.81 10.81
CA ILE A 71 -0.56 12.20 10.85
C ILE A 71 0.94 12.28 11.09
N SER A 72 1.63 13.02 10.24
CA SER A 72 3.08 13.24 10.36
C SER A 72 3.43 14.71 10.32
N ASN A 73 4.33 15.12 11.20
CA ASN A 73 4.91 16.46 11.24
C ASN A 73 6.24 16.58 10.46
N SER A 74 6.57 15.58 9.67
CA SER A 74 7.81 15.52 8.92
C SER A 74 7.57 15.06 7.48
N THR A 75 7.99 15.87 6.51
CA THR A 75 7.93 15.52 5.09
C THR A 75 8.70 14.26 4.78
N SER A 76 9.89 14.08 5.38
CA SER A 76 10.70 12.87 5.17
C SER A 76 10.04 11.62 5.71
N VAL A 77 9.30 11.72 6.82
CA VAL A 77 8.52 10.59 7.35
C VAL A 77 7.37 10.24 6.40
N VAL A 78 6.66 11.23 5.85
CA VAL A 78 5.63 10.98 4.84
C VAL A 78 6.22 10.22 3.65
N THR A 79 7.35 10.70 3.10
CA THR A 79 8.02 10.05 1.97
C THR A 79 8.43 8.62 2.29
N GLN A 80 9.05 8.38 3.46
CA GLN A 80 9.47 7.04 3.88
C GLN A 80 8.28 6.09 4.10
N SER A 81 7.21 6.57 4.70
CA SER A 81 6.00 5.75 4.92
C SER A 81 5.36 5.34 3.60
N VAL A 82 5.27 6.25 2.64
CA VAL A 82 4.75 5.93 1.28
C VAL A 82 5.70 4.98 0.55
N ALA A 83 7.02 5.21 0.60
CA ALA A 83 8.01 4.33 -0.03
C ALA A 83 7.98 2.90 0.54
N GLY A 84 7.69 2.76 1.84
CA GLY A 84 7.63 1.48 2.55
C GLY A 84 6.31 0.73 2.42
N ASN A 85 5.26 1.34 1.90
CA ASN A 85 3.92 0.76 1.81
C ASN A 85 3.27 1.01 0.45
N ALA A 86 3.21 -0.02 -0.39
CA ALA A 86 2.63 0.07 -1.74
C ALA A 86 1.13 0.44 -1.77
N ALA A 87 0.43 0.35 -0.63
CA ALA A 87 -0.96 0.76 -0.48
C ALA A 87 -1.10 2.17 0.13
N ALA A 88 0.01 2.86 0.40
CA ALA A 88 -0.02 4.20 0.99
C ALA A 88 -0.09 5.30 -0.07
N ILE A 89 -0.77 6.37 0.29
CA ILE A 89 -0.80 7.64 -0.43
C ILE A 89 -0.57 8.79 0.56
N GLY A 90 0.18 9.78 0.15
CA GLY A 90 0.43 10.99 0.93
C GLY A 90 0.67 12.19 0.02
N TYR A 91 0.94 13.33 0.60
CA TYR A 91 1.27 14.54 -0.15
C TYR A 91 2.44 15.27 0.50
N ILE A 92 3.24 15.88 -0.33
CA ILE A 92 4.43 16.65 0.06
C ILE A 92 4.58 17.85 -0.87
N SER A 93 5.45 18.78 -0.51
CA SER A 93 5.84 19.86 -1.42
C SER A 93 6.69 19.32 -2.57
N LEU A 94 6.51 19.85 -3.78
CA LEU A 94 7.26 19.41 -4.97
C LEU A 94 8.78 19.47 -4.78
N GLY A 95 9.28 20.47 -4.06
CA GLY A 95 10.72 20.60 -3.77
C GLY A 95 11.28 19.48 -2.87
N SER A 96 10.44 18.66 -2.26
CA SER A 96 10.83 17.52 -1.43
C SER A 96 10.62 16.19 -2.13
N LEU A 97 10.17 16.19 -3.38
CA LEU A 97 9.97 14.98 -4.17
C LEU A 97 11.33 14.40 -4.58
N ASP A 98 11.49 13.10 -4.38
CA ASP A 98 12.65 12.32 -4.78
C ASP A 98 12.25 11.00 -5.46
N ASP A 99 13.22 10.24 -5.92
CA ASP A 99 13.00 8.99 -6.66
C ASP A 99 12.53 7.81 -5.79
N SER A 100 12.39 7.98 -4.48
CA SER A 100 11.93 6.93 -3.58
C SER A 100 10.43 6.69 -3.65
N VAL A 101 9.68 7.65 -4.18
CA VAL A 101 8.22 7.63 -4.33
C VAL A 101 7.80 8.02 -5.74
N LYS A 102 6.62 7.56 -6.13
CA LYS A 102 6.01 7.91 -7.41
C LYS A 102 5.06 9.10 -7.24
N ALA A 103 5.33 10.18 -7.95
CA ALA A 103 4.39 11.29 -8.06
C ALA A 103 3.18 10.89 -8.92
N VAL A 104 1.98 11.18 -8.42
CA VAL A 104 0.73 10.95 -9.13
C VAL A 104 0.50 12.06 -10.15
N LYS A 105 0.07 11.69 -11.36
CA LYS A 105 -0.42 12.67 -12.34
C LYS A 105 -1.80 13.17 -11.92
N VAL A 106 -2.02 14.47 -12.09
CA VAL A 106 -3.33 15.08 -11.86
C VAL A 106 -3.89 15.51 -13.21
N ASP A 107 -5.06 15.01 -13.57
CA ASP A 107 -5.67 15.19 -14.91
C ASP A 107 -4.72 14.80 -16.07
N GLY A 108 -3.87 13.79 -15.84
CA GLY A 108 -2.88 13.33 -16.81
C GLY A 108 -1.60 14.15 -16.86
N VAL A 109 -1.49 15.24 -16.08
CA VAL A 109 -0.32 16.13 -16.02
C VAL A 109 0.64 15.69 -14.92
N GLU A 110 1.92 15.66 -15.22
CA GLU A 110 2.98 15.29 -14.28
C GLU A 110 3.33 16.44 -13.33
N ALA A 111 3.69 16.09 -12.09
CA ALA A 111 4.17 17.03 -11.09
C ALA A 111 5.62 17.45 -11.38
N THR A 112 5.79 18.36 -12.31
CA THR A 112 7.10 18.94 -12.66
C THR A 112 7.12 20.44 -12.40
N VAL A 113 8.32 20.99 -12.21
CA VAL A 113 8.50 22.43 -12.01
C VAL A 113 7.92 23.23 -13.20
N ASP A 114 8.09 22.73 -14.41
CA ASP A 114 7.60 23.41 -15.62
C ASP A 114 6.07 23.40 -15.68
N ASN A 115 5.42 22.25 -15.40
CA ASN A 115 3.97 22.15 -15.39
C ASN A 115 3.32 22.94 -14.23
N VAL A 116 4.04 23.10 -13.12
CA VAL A 116 3.61 23.99 -12.04
C VAL A 116 3.72 25.44 -12.48
N LYS A 117 4.83 25.86 -13.08
CA LYS A 117 5.02 27.24 -13.54
C LYS A 117 4.08 27.64 -14.68
N SER A 118 3.75 26.71 -15.58
CA SER A 118 2.79 26.96 -16.67
C SER A 118 1.32 27.00 -16.21
N GLY A 119 1.03 26.47 -15.00
CA GLY A 119 -0.33 26.34 -14.49
C GLY A 119 -1.07 25.09 -14.96
N ASP A 120 -0.39 24.19 -15.67
CA ASP A 120 -0.99 22.94 -16.17
C ASP A 120 -1.24 21.95 -15.03
N TYR A 121 -0.32 21.87 -14.07
CA TYR A 121 -0.50 21.05 -12.88
C TYR A 121 -1.39 21.76 -11.86
N LYS A 122 -2.57 21.20 -11.60
CA LYS A 122 -3.63 21.91 -10.86
C LYS A 122 -3.39 22.04 -9.35
N LEU A 123 -2.57 21.16 -8.76
CA LEU A 123 -2.25 21.24 -7.33
C LEU A 123 -1.05 22.18 -7.10
N GLN A 124 -1.28 23.45 -7.30
CA GLN A 124 -0.28 24.52 -7.14
C GLN A 124 -0.89 25.78 -6.51
N ARG A 125 -0.06 26.53 -5.79
CA ARG A 125 -0.34 27.90 -5.32
C ARG A 125 0.93 28.71 -5.14
#